data_dc641fa286b18243351db3be2525ca9f
#
_entry.id   dc641fa286b18243351db3be2525ca9f
#
_cell.length_a   1.000
_cell.length_b   1.000
_cell.length_c   1.000
_cell.angle_alpha   90.00
_cell.angle_beta   90.00
_cell.angle_gamma   90.00
#
_symmetry.space_group_name_H-M   'P 1'
#
loop_
_entity.id
_entity.type
_entity.pdbx_description
1 polymer ?
#
loop_
_entity_poly.entity_id
_entity_poly.type
_entity_poly.pdbx_seq_one_letter_code
_entity_poly.pdbx_strand_id
1 'polypeptide(L)'
;HIRREQFTQIYTKLLKVYQKEGVPQIICGDMNTQLSEQEEYNFMLKAFDAENGFVSRAQQHTYDGTTNRLAASVWKHAATTLDYILLRKNGLPVKAAYRYISTLRKEWKKGKFDLSDHYGVVLEIKF
;
A
#
# COMPACT_ATOMS: atom_id res chain seq x y z
N HIS A 1 8.39 4.73 -17.15
CA HIS A 1 7.48 4.39 -18.26
C HIS A 1 6.76 3.06 -18.09
N ILE A 2 7.48 1.94 -17.86
CA ILE A 2 6.87 0.61 -17.74
C ILE A 2 5.82 0.55 -16.64
N ARG A 3 6.10 1.11 -15.47
CA ARG A 3 5.20 1.10 -14.31
C ARG A 3 3.90 1.85 -14.58
N ARG A 4 3.98 3.02 -15.22
CA ARG A 4 2.79 3.79 -15.63
C ARG A 4 1.90 3.01 -16.60
N GLU A 5 2.53 2.30 -17.55
CA GLU A 5 1.82 1.43 -18.49
C GLU A 5 1.11 0.27 -17.76
N GLN A 6 1.78 -0.36 -16.80
CA GLN A 6 1.18 -1.41 -15.98
C GLN A 6 -0.05 -0.91 -15.21
N PHE A 7 0.01 0.26 -14.57
CA PHE A 7 -1.13 0.85 -13.89
C PHE A 7 -2.30 1.11 -14.85
N THR A 8 -2.02 1.65 -16.02
CA THR A 8 -3.03 1.88 -17.05
C THR A 8 -3.67 0.57 -17.52
N GLN A 9 -2.88 -0.49 -17.70
CA GLN A 9 -3.40 -1.79 -18.10
C GLN A 9 -4.25 -2.44 -17.00
N ILE A 10 -3.85 -2.37 -15.75
CA ILE A 10 -4.65 -2.86 -14.60
C ILE A 10 -6.01 -2.15 -14.58
N TYR A 11 -6.01 -0.81 -14.73
CA TYR A 11 -7.26 -0.07 -14.78
C TYR A 11 -8.14 -0.52 -15.94
N THR A 12 -7.62 -0.53 -17.16
CA THR A 12 -8.43 -0.77 -18.37
C THR A 12 -8.89 -2.21 -18.49
N LYS A 13 -8.07 -3.18 -18.09
CA LYS A 13 -8.34 -4.62 -18.28
C LYS A 13 -9.01 -5.28 -17.08
N LEU A 14 -8.91 -4.69 -15.89
CA LEU A 14 -9.47 -5.26 -14.67
C LEU A 14 -10.44 -4.30 -13.99
N LEU A 15 -9.98 -3.17 -13.49
CA LEU A 15 -10.79 -2.31 -12.60
C LEU A 15 -12.03 -1.80 -13.31
N LYS A 16 -11.88 -1.26 -14.53
CA LYS A 16 -12.99 -0.74 -15.33
C LYS A 16 -13.95 -1.84 -15.80
N VAL A 17 -13.42 -3.02 -16.14
CA VAL A 17 -14.23 -4.15 -16.64
C VAL A 17 -15.16 -4.71 -15.57
N TYR A 18 -14.67 -4.80 -14.34
CA TYR A 18 -15.42 -5.36 -13.19
C TYR A 18 -16.03 -4.29 -12.28
N GLN A 19 -16.01 -3.03 -12.69
CA GLN A 19 -16.62 -1.93 -11.93
C GLN A 19 -18.13 -2.08 -11.89
N LYS A 20 -18.71 -1.89 -10.70
CA LYS A 20 -20.15 -1.81 -10.48
C LYS A 20 -20.46 -0.64 -9.57
N GLU A 21 -21.51 0.11 -9.88
CA GLU A 21 -21.98 1.19 -9.03
C GLU A 21 -22.34 0.69 -7.63
N GLY A 22 -21.93 1.40 -6.60
CA GLY A 22 -22.15 1.04 -5.21
C GLY A 22 -21.31 -0.15 -4.70
N VAL A 23 -20.42 -0.71 -5.52
CA VAL A 23 -19.53 -1.81 -5.11
C VAL A 23 -18.07 -1.32 -5.11
N PRO A 24 -17.46 -1.16 -3.94
CA PRO A 24 -16.08 -0.68 -3.87
C PRO A 24 -15.09 -1.72 -4.44
N GLN A 25 -13.99 -1.23 -4.98
CA GLN A 25 -12.86 -2.07 -5.37
C GLN A 25 -11.65 -1.74 -4.50
N ILE A 26 -10.96 -2.77 -4.05
CA ILE A 26 -9.74 -2.64 -3.26
C ILE A 26 -8.57 -3.13 -4.10
N ILE A 27 -7.53 -2.31 -4.20
CA ILE A 27 -6.30 -2.61 -4.93
C ILE A 27 -5.19 -2.67 -3.89
N CYS A 28 -4.56 -3.82 -3.73
CA CYS A 28 -3.50 -3.99 -2.73
C CYS A 28 -2.28 -4.70 -3.30
N GLY A 29 -1.11 -4.32 -2.79
CA GLY A 29 0.17 -4.93 -3.14
C GLY A 29 1.34 -3.96 -3.05
N ASP A 30 2.52 -4.50 -3.35
CA ASP A 30 3.72 -3.71 -3.59
C ASP A 30 3.63 -3.06 -4.98
N MET A 31 3.50 -1.74 -4.99
CA MET A 31 3.40 -0.95 -6.21
C MET A 31 4.76 -0.46 -6.72
N ASN A 32 5.84 -0.75 -5.99
CA ASN A 32 7.18 -0.25 -6.28
C ASN A 32 7.25 1.26 -6.55
N THR A 33 6.34 2.02 -5.93
CA THR A 33 6.20 3.47 -6.06
C THR A 33 6.34 4.09 -4.70
N GLN A 34 7.41 4.84 -4.49
CA GLN A 34 7.64 5.47 -3.20
C GLN A 34 6.66 6.61 -2.97
N LEU A 35 6.18 6.73 -1.75
CA LEU A 35 5.32 7.85 -1.36
C LEU A 35 6.02 9.21 -1.56
N SER A 36 7.35 9.25 -1.43
CA SER A 36 8.18 10.44 -1.66
C SER A 36 8.31 10.82 -3.15
N GLU A 37 8.11 9.87 -4.06
CA GLU A 37 8.06 10.11 -5.51
C GLU A 37 6.68 10.65 -5.91
N GLN A 38 6.38 11.89 -5.52
CA GLN A 38 5.04 12.49 -5.61
C GLN A 38 4.42 12.42 -7.01
N GLU A 39 5.20 12.60 -8.05
CA GLU A 39 4.69 12.53 -9.43
C GLU A 39 4.20 11.12 -9.77
N GLU A 40 4.99 10.10 -9.50
CA GLU A 40 4.65 8.69 -9.75
C GLU A 40 3.50 8.23 -8.85
N TYR A 41 3.53 8.63 -7.58
CA TYR A 41 2.47 8.34 -6.64
C TYR A 41 1.12 8.93 -7.07
N ASN A 42 1.12 10.20 -7.45
CA ASN A 42 -0.09 10.87 -7.94
C ASN A 42 -0.58 10.26 -9.26
N PHE A 43 0.35 9.87 -10.15
CA PHE A 43 -0.01 9.15 -11.36
C PHE A 43 -0.70 7.82 -11.06
N MET A 44 -0.15 7.04 -10.12
CA MET A 44 -0.74 5.77 -9.68
C MET A 44 -2.18 5.94 -9.17
N LEU A 45 -2.42 6.88 -8.26
CA LEU A 45 -3.76 7.16 -7.71
C LEU A 45 -4.73 7.56 -8.81
N LYS A 46 -4.29 8.45 -9.71
CA LYS A 46 -5.11 8.90 -10.85
C LYS A 46 -5.38 7.77 -11.84
N ALA A 47 -4.38 6.96 -12.16
CA ALA A 47 -4.53 5.85 -13.10
C ALA A 47 -5.51 4.80 -12.60
N PHE A 48 -5.53 4.54 -11.30
CA PHE A 48 -6.48 3.62 -10.68
C PHE A 48 -7.83 4.26 -10.32
N ASP A 49 -7.95 5.58 -10.42
CA ASP A 49 -9.11 6.33 -9.91
C ASP A 49 -9.42 5.93 -8.46
N ALA A 50 -8.39 5.94 -7.62
CA ALA A 50 -8.40 5.39 -6.28
C ALA A 50 -7.82 6.36 -5.24
N GLU A 51 -8.22 6.16 -4.00
CA GLU A 51 -7.74 6.91 -2.84
C GLU A 51 -6.83 6.03 -1.97
N ASN A 52 -5.79 6.62 -1.39
CA ASN A 52 -5.04 5.99 -0.31
C ASN A 52 -5.72 6.33 1.02
N GLY A 53 -6.12 5.33 1.78
CA GLY A 53 -6.79 5.53 3.06
C GLY A 53 -5.97 6.39 4.03
N PHE A 54 -6.65 7.12 4.89
CA PHE A 54 -6.02 8.03 5.86
C PHE A 54 -5.04 7.29 6.76
N VAL A 55 -3.87 7.87 6.94
CA VAL A 55 -2.86 7.35 7.87
C VAL A 55 -3.19 7.85 9.27
N SER A 56 -3.53 6.96 10.19
CA SER A 56 -3.98 7.32 11.52
C SER A 56 -2.86 7.73 12.49
N ARG A 57 -1.59 7.50 12.17
CA ARG A 57 -0.44 7.82 13.04
C ARG A 57 0.82 8.12 12.26
N ALA A 58 1.71 8.87 12.90
CA ALA A 58 3.01 9.25 12.36
C ALA A 58 3.82 8.03 11.91
N GLN A 59 4.47 8.22 10.81
CA GLN A 59 5.47 7.36 10.19
C GLN A 59 5.07 5.90 9.97
N GLN A 60 4.95 5.55 8.72
CA GLN A 60 4.53 4.20 8.40
C GLN A 60 5.15 3.76 7.09
N HIS A 61 6.42 3.42 7.18
CA HIS A 61 7.13 2.81 6.07
C HIS A 61 6.80 1.32 6.02
N THR A 62 6.48 0.83 4.85
CA THR A 62 6.24 -0.60 4.62
C THR A 62 7.54 -1.35 4.39
N TYR A 63 8.58 -0.66 3.94
CA TYR A 63 9.95 -1.14 3.84
C TYR A 63 10.85 -0.25 4.69
N ASP A 64 11.48 -0.80 5.73
CA ASP A 64 12.28 -0.02 6.67
C ASP A 64 13.51 -0.81 7.14
N GLY A 65 14.64 -0.60 6.47
CA GLY A 65 15.92 -1.20 6.81
C GLY A 65 16.55 -0.68 8.11
N THR A 66 15.96 0.34 8.75
CA THR A 66 16.44 0.83 10.05
C THR A 66 15.85 0.03 11.21
N THR A 67 14.68 -0.57 11.04
CA THR A 67 13.95 -1.29 12.07
C THR A 67 13.68 -2.75 11.72
N ASN A 68 13.70 -3.13 10.44
CA ASN A 68 13.49 -4.48 9.94
C ASN A 68 14.82 -5.10 9.53
N ARG A 69 15.19 -6.22 10.16
CA ARG A 69 16.47 -6.88 9.93
C ARG A 69 16.60 -7.50 8.53
N LEU A 70 15.51 -7.99 7.96
CA LEU A 70 15.51 -8.56 6.61
C LEU A 70 15.67 -7.45 5.57
N ALA A 71 14.93 -6.35 5.71
CA ALA A 71 15.10 -5.17 4.87
C ALA A 71 16.52 -4.59 4.96
N ALA A 72 17.10 -4.55 6.17
CA ALA A 72 18.44 -4.06 6.40
C ALA A 72 19.52 -4.88 5.68
N SER A 73 19.28 -6.15 5.39
CA SER A 73 20.23 -7.01 4.66
C SER A 73 20.35 -6.64 3.18
N VAL A 74 19.33 -5.97 2.64
CA VAL A 74 19.28 -5.52 1.24
C VAL A 74 19.54 -4.02 1.14
N TRP A 75 18.85 -3.21 1.95
CA TRP A 75 18.93 -1.75 1.89
C TRP A 75 18.85 -1.12 3.28
N LYS A 76 19.96 -1.14 3.98
CA LYS A 76 20.09 -0.84 5.42
C LYS A 76 19.52 0.51 5.89
N HIS A 77 19.54 1.51 5.05
CA HIS A 77 19.12 2.87 5.43
C HIS A 77 17.82 3.32 4.72
N ALA A 78 17.20 2.43 3.98
CA ALA A 78 15.94 2.76 3.33
C ALA A 78 14.79 2.75 4.33
N ALA A 79 13.98 3.79 4.29
CA ALA A 79 12.71 3.87 4.99
C ALA A 79 11.70 4.49 4.04
N THR A 80 10.82 3.66 3.46
CA THR A 80 9.90 4.07 2.41
C THR A 80 8.59 3.28 2.44
N THR A 81 7.56 3.82 1.80
CA THR A 81 6.29 3.14 1.59
C THR A 81 6.23 2.68 0.13
N LEU A 82 6.08 1.38 -0.07
CA LEU A 82 5.96 0.73 -1.38
C LEU A 82 4.65 -0.05 -1.51
N ASP A 83 4.12 -0.50 -0.36
CA ASP A 83 2.92 -1.33 -0.28
C ASP A 83 1.71 -0.46 0.05
N TYR A 84 0.64 -0.68 -0.68
CA TYR A 84 -0.57 0.12 -0.58
C TYR A 84 -1.82 -0.77 -0.52
N ILE A 85 -2.85 -0.24 0.15
CA ILE A 85 -4.23 -0.67 -0.01
C ILE A 85 -5.00 0.57 -0.46
N LEU A 86 -5.38 0.60 -1.73
CA LEU A 86 -6.09 1.71 -2.35
C LEU A 86 -7.57 1.38 -2.49
N LEU A 87 -8.41 2.38 -2.34
CA LEU A 87 -9.86 2.24 -2.37
C LEU A 87 -10.46 3.01 -3.55
N ARG A 88 -11.21 2.32 -4.39
CA ARG A 88 -12.16 2.91 -5.34
C ARG A 88 -13.57 2.77 -4.78
N LYS A 89 -14.23 3.88 -4.50
CA LYS A 89 -15.54 3.89 -3.83
C LYS A 89 -16.68 3.46 -4.75
N ASN A 90 -16.57 3.71 -6.06
CA ASN A 90 -17.60 3.40 -7.05
C ASN A 90 -19.01 3.87 -6.64
N GLY A 91 -19.11 5.09 -6.10
CA GLY A 91 -20.36 5.67 -5.63
C GLY A 91 -20.81 5.25 -4.22
N LEU A 92 -20.15 4.29 -3.59
CA LEU A 92 -20.47 3.89 -2.21
C LEU A 92 -20.02 4.95 -1.21
N PRO A 93 -20.90 5.45 -0.32
CA PRO A 93 -20.49 6.36 0.74
C PRO A 93 -19.54 5.65 1.73
N VAL A 94 -18.37 6.22 1.93
CA VAL A 94 -17.41 5.77 2.93
C VAL A 94 -17.33 6.83 4.03
N LYS A 95 -17.68 6.47 5.26
CA LYS A 95 -17.67 7.38 6.41
C LYS A 95 -16.26 7.62 6.93
N ALA A 96 -15.45 6.59 6.95
CA ALA A 96 -14.06 6.69 7.36
C ALA A 96 -13.22 5.57 6.76
N ALA A 97 -11.95 5.86 6.49
CA ALA A 97 -10.95 4.87 6.11
C ALA A 97 -9.64 5.18 6.86
N TYR A 98 -9.11 4.19 7.56
CA TYR A 98 -7.90 4.29 8.35
C TYR A 98 -6.89 3.27 7.89
N ARG A 99 -5.66 3.72 7.67
CA ARG A 99 -4.53 2.87 7.29
C ARG A 99 -3.49 2.86 8.38
N TYR A 100 -2.95 1.69 8.70
CA TYR A 100 -1.80 1.55 9.58
C TYR A 100 -0.88 0.41 9.15
N ILE A 101 0.34 0.43 9.66
CA ILE A 101 1.35 -0.60 9.42
C ILE A 101 1.33 -1.60 10.56
N SER A 102 1.39 -2.88 10.20
CA SER A 102 1.55 -3.99 11.13
C SER A 102 2.94 -4.59 11.00
N THR A 103 3.71 -4.52 12.08
CA THR A 103 5.01 -5.18 12.14
C THR A 103 4.80 -6.66 12.45
N LEU A 104 4.99 -7.50 11.45
CA LEU A 104 4.84 -8.95 11.60
C LEU A 104 6.14 -9.54 12.13
N ARG A 105 6.19 -9.80 13.44
CA ARG A 105 7.33 -10.39 14.11
C ARG A 105 6.94 -11.65 14.87
N LYS A 106 7.80 -12.64 14.84
CA LYS A 106 7.64 -13.89 15.59
C LYS A 106 8.77 -14.05 16.59
N GLU A 107 8.43 -14.46 17.79
CA GLU A 107 9.41 -14.93 18.76
C GLU A 107 9.88 -16.33 18.37
N TRP A 108 11.21 -16.46 18.24
CA TRP A 108 11.84 -17.73 17.94
C TRP A 108 13.07 -17.90 18.83
N LYS A 109 13.12 -18.98 19.61
CA LYS A 109 14.18 -19.23 20.59
C LYS A 109 14.33 -18.02 21.54
N LYS A 110 15.44 -17.28 21.44
CA LYS A 110 15.75 -16.15 22.32
C LYS A 110 15.63 -14.77 21.61
N GLY A 111 14.87 -14.65 20.54
CA GLY A 111 14.77 -13.40 19.81
C GLY A 111 13.45 -13.19 19.09
N LYS A 112 13.20 -11.94 18.71
CA LYS A 112 12.12 -11.56 17.81
C LYS A 112 12.69 -11.43 16.40
N PHE A 113 12.01 -12.03 15.43
CA PHE A 113 12.43 -12.05 14.03
C PHE A 113 11.32 -11.47 13.16
N ASP A 114 11.72 -10.63 12.23
CA ASP A 114 10.84 -10.15 11.17
C ASP A 114 10.48 -11.33 10.25
N LEU A 115 9.21 -11.44 9.87
CA LEU A 115 8.70 -12.52 9.01
C LEU A 115 8.83 -12.21 7.51
N SER A 116 9.01 -10.94 7.17
CA SER A 116 9.20 -10.43 5.81
C SER A 116 10.09 -9.20 5.90
N ASP A 117 10.77 -8.85 4.82
CA ASP A 117 11.47 -7.57 4.64
C ASP A 117 10.50 -6.40 4.47
N HIS A 118 9.24 -6.68 4.17
CA HIS A 118 8.15 -5.71 4.18
C HIS A 118 7.27 -5.86 5.44
N TYR A 119 6.72 -4.74 5.90
CA TYR A 119 5.69 -4.74 6.92
C TYR A 119 4.29 -4.83 6.29
N GLY A 120 3.36 -5.43 7.03
CA GLY A 120 1.98 -5.54 6.59
C GLY A 120 1.26 -4.19 6.60
N VAL A 121 0.34 -4.00 5.66
CA VAL A 121 -0.55 -2.83 5.63
C VAL A 121 -1.95 -3.29 6.00
N VAL A 122 -2.61 -2.54 6.86
CA VAL A 122 -4.01 -2.77 7.25
C VAL A 122 -4.83 -1.54 6.88
N LEU A 123 -5.99 -1.76 6.28
CA LEU A 123 -6.98 -0.73 5.98
C LEU A 123 -8.30 -1.11 6.67
N GLU A 124 -8.76 -0.25 7.55
CA GLU A 124 -10.10 -0.33 8.16
C GLU A 124 -11.03 0.65 7.44
N ILE A 125 -12.18 0.16 6.99
CA ILE A 125 -13.17 0.95 6.27
C ILE A 125 -14.49 0.91 7.03
N LYS A 126 -15.11 2.09 7.21
CA LYS A 126 -16.47 2.23 7.74
C LYS A 126 -17.39 2.73 6.62
N PHE A 127 -18.43 1.99 6.37
CA PHE A 127 -19.49 2.28 5.43
C PHE A 127 -20.70 2.91 6.10
#